data_41b0a1ac1d0e38b8647953c583b4400a
#
_entry.id   41b0a1ac1d0e38b8647953c583b4400a
#
_cell.length_a   1.000
_cell.length_b   1.000
_cell.length_c   1.000
_cell.angle_alpha   90.00
_cell.angle_beta   90.00
_cell.angle_gamma   90.00
#
_symmetry.space_group_name_H-M   'P 1'
#
loop_
_entity.id
_entity.type
_entity.pdbx_description
1 polymer ?
#
loop_
_entity_poly.entity_id
_entity_poly.type
_entity_poly.pdbx_seq_one_letter_code
_entity_poly.pdbx_strand_id
1 'polypeptide(L)'
;MPTIIKTTCDPVEEKLRTFVEGLLGGKVTAMQRLLRWRPAWNLELQRDGQTLKLHIRGERGGDVSPFPDLRREAEILTLLGQQGVPVPHIYGFCEDPQAIVMELVPGDRDVSTAQSDTERHAVARQWVDAMARMHQLPLQPFIAQGIHLPTSAEDITLAGLQAYYPLYARNKTKPQPLAEFALGWLRRNVPQHRTRPAFVQYDSGQFLFENGQVLGLYDFEFAMIGDPLADLASARMRDNYEPLGDRFADLYRYYQHVTGEPADPDVVRYHTALFATVSTMQFSASVATPQPGDPHDTYTEFDIALRRVVVHALAEAMGIALQTPKLDMVSSGPNAQLLTMLADALAQVEVVSDFQKTKLRAVSKLLEYLGRGDAMELHLRELEQQEAQVLLDRTFSDYSEIDAELEAFVKSAGPEYDEPLLRLFMAQIERRVLVYGSTAIGASASHIDLPPVT
;
A
#
# COMPACT_ATOMS: atom_id res chain seq x y z
N MET A 1 46.78 14.83 -4.28
CA MET A 1 46.10 14.54 -5.57
C MET A 1 44.69 14.06 -5.21
N PRO A 2 43.61 14.68 -5.65
CA PRO A 2 42.28 14.16 -5.39
C PRO A 2 42.09 12.86 -6.18
N THR A 3 41.80 11.79 -5.49
CA THR A 3 41.44 10.50 -6.10
C THR A 3 40.14 10.70 -6.85
N ILE A 4 40.16 10.70 -8.16
CA ILE A 4 38.98 10.65 -9.02
C ILE A 4 38.29 9.32 -8.71
N ILE A 5 37.25 9.36 -7.91
CA ILE A 5 36.32 8.24 -7.77
C ILE A 5 35.67 8.10 -9.15
N LYS A 6 36.15 7.13 -9.94
CA LYS A 6 35.41 6.69 -11.13
C LYS A 6 34.02 6.31 -10.66
N THR A 7 33.03 7.02 -11.13
CA THR A 7 31.63 6.64 -11.02
C THR A 7 31.49 5.29 -11.72
N THR A 8 31.60 4.20 -11.00
CA THR A 8 31.31 2.86 -11.53
C THR A 8 29.85 2.88 -11.92
N CYS A 9 29.57 2.70 -13.21
CA CYS A 9 28.21 2.50 -13.72
C CYS A 9 27.57 1.36 -12.91
N ASP A 10 26.36 1.58 -12.41
CA ASP A 10 25.62 0.54 -11.66
C ASP A 10 25.45 -0.66 -12.61
N PRO A 11 25.91 -1.88 -12.24
CA PRO A 11 25.79 -3.06 -13.10
C PRO A 11 24.34 -3.35 -13.53
N VAL A 12 23.36 -3.00 -12.70
CA VAL A 12 21.92 -3.12 -13.00
C VAL A 12 21.54 -2.17 -14.13
N GLU A 13 21.97 -0.92 -14.05
CA GLU A 13 21.68 0.09 -15.08
C GLU A 13 22.31 -0.27 -16.42
N GLU A 14 23.50 -0.83 -16.43
CA GLU A 14 24.17 -1.26 -17.68
C GLU A 14 23.44 -2.44 -18.34
N LYS A 15 22.97 -3.43 -17.57
CA LYS A 15 22.16 -4.52 -18.08
C LYS A 15 20.84 -4.01 -18.68
N LEU A 16 20.16 -3.13 -17.97
CA LEU A 16 18.89 -2.54 -18.43
C LEU A 16 19.09 -1.70 -19.69
N ARG A 17 20.14 -0.91 -19.76
CA ARG A 17 20.54 -0.14 -20.96
C ARG A 17 20.73 -1.05 -22.16
N THR A 18 21.56 -2.09 -22.01
CA THR A 18 21.85 -3.05 -23.06
C THR A 18 20.58 -3.76 -23.55
N PHE A 19 19.73 -4.15 -22.61
CA PHE A 19 18.46 -4.79 -22.94
C PHE A 19 17.54 -3.86 -23.75
N VAL A 20 17.37 -2.60 -23.33
CA VAL A 20 16.50 -1.63 -24.01
C VAL A 20 17.02 -1.30 -25.40
N GLU A 21 18.33 -1.09 -25.57
CA GLU A 21 18.96 -0.84 -26.88
C GLU A 21 18.78 -2.04 -27.82
N GLY A 22 18.89 -3.26 -27.30
CA GLY A 22 18.66 -4.49 -28.07
C GLY A 22 17.19 -4.72 -28.45
N LEU A 23 16.27 -4.43 -27.51
CA LEU A 23 14.83 -4.62 -27.71
C LEU A 23 14.23 -3.63 -28.74
N LEU A 24 14.61 -2.36 -28.63
CA LEU A 24 13.96 -1.28 -29.39
C LEU A 24 14.81 -0.79 -30.56
N GLY A 25 16.09 -1.10 -30.59
CA GLY A 25 17.08 -0.48 -31.45
C GLY A 25 17.34 0.98 -31.04
N GLY A 26 18.50 1.53 -31.43
CA GLY A 26 18.87 2.90 -31.10
C GLY A 26 19.84 2.97 -29.90
N LYS A 27 19.93 4.15 -29.29
CA LYS A 27 20.91 4.45 -28.23
C LYS A 27 20.25 5.14 -27.05
N VAL A 28 20.45 4.62 -25.84
CA VAL A 28 20.03 5.29 -24.60
C VAL A 28 20.97 6.48 -24.33
N THR A 29 20.42 7.69 -24.38
CA THR A 29 21.14 8.94 -24.20
C THR A 29 21.07 9.50 -22.79
N ALA A 30 19.99 9.19 -22.08
CA ALA A 30 19.79 9.54 -20.67
C ALA A 30 19.15 8.38 -19.92
N MET A 31 19.55 8.19 -18.66
CA MET A 31 18.97 7.23 -17.74
C MET A 31 19.05 7.80 -16.33
N GLN A 32 17.91 7.92 -15.68
CA GLN A 32 17.80 8.48 -14.35
C GLN A 32 17.06 7.51 -13.43
N ARG A 33 17.71 7.08 -12.35
CA ARG A 33 17.08 6.33 -11.29
C ARG A 33 16.16 7.23 -10.47
N LEU A 34 14.93 6.75 -10.23
CA LEU A 34 13.95 7.47 -9.42
C LEU A 34 14.17 7.22 -7.93
N LEU A 35 13.90 8.25 -7.13
CA LEU A 35 13.96 8.20 -5.67
C LEU A 35 12.67 7.57 -5.12
N ARG A 36 12.51 6.25 -5.37
CA ARG A 36 11.37 5.46 -4.93
C ARG A 36 11.84 4.23 -4.17
N TRP A 37 10.97 3.71 -3.31
CA TRP A 37 11.22 2.46 -2.60
C TRP A 37 11.30 1.24 -3.55
N ARG A 38 10.55 1.26 -4.68
CA ARG A 38 10.71 0.29 -5.77
C ARG A 38 11.78 0.78 -6.76
N PRO A 39 12.71 -0.06 -7.20
CA PRO A 39 13.66 0.29 -8.26
C PRO A 39 12.92 0.72 -9.53
N ALA A 40 13.18 1.93 -9.99
CA ALA A 40 12.57 2.45 -11.21
C ALA A 40 13.51 3.48 -11.88
N TRP A 41 13.43 3.58 -13.20
CA TRP A 41 14.23 4.51 -13.99
C TRP A 41 13.40 5.16 -15.09
N ASN A 42 13.70 6.41 -15.41
CA ASN A 42 13.26 7.05 -16.63
C ASN A 42 14.42 7.13 -17.61
N LEU A 43 14.15 6.84 -18.89
CA LEU A 43 15.16 6.79 -19.95
C LEU A 43 14.72 7.61 -21.15
N GLU A 44 15.73 8.10 -21.87
CA GLU A 44 15.59 8.64 -23.24
C GLU A 44 16.37 7.75 -24.21
N LEU A 45 15.67 7.21 -25.22
CA LEU A 45 16.25 6.41 -26.30
C LEU A 45 16.16 7.19 -27.61
N GLN A 46 17.30 7.39 -28.28
CA GLN A 46 17.37 7.97 -29.62
C GLN A 46 17.29 6.86 -30.67
N ARG A 47 16.29 6.94 -31.55
CA ARG A 47 16.09 6.01 -32.65
C ARG A 47 15.51 6.74 -33.86
N ASP A 48 16.12 6.56 -35.03
CA ASP A 48 15.66 7.12 -36.30
C ASP A 48 15.37 8.64 -36.26
N GLY A 49 16.20 9.39 -35.50
CA GLY A 49 16.04 10.83 -35.29
C GLY A 49 14.94 11.25 -34.32
N GLN A 50 14.29 10.30 -33.67
CA GLN A 50 13.24 10.55 -32.67
C GLN A 50 13.73 10.15 -31.27
N THR A 51 13.21 10.86 -30.27
CA THR A 51 13.42 10.54 -28.84
C THR A 51 12.22 9.79 -28.30
N LEU A 52 12.42 8.54 -27.88
CA LEU A 52 11.44 7.74 -27.16
C LEU A 52 11.69 7.87 -25.66
N LYS A 53 10.67 8.27 -24.91
CA LYS A 53 10.73 8.36 -23.45
C LYS A 53 10.16 7.08 -22.85
N LEU A 54 10.93 6.45 -21.97
CA LEU A 54 10.63 5.14 -21.39
C LEU A 54 10.65 5.21 -19.86
N HIS A 55 9.80 4.40 -19.25
CA HIS A 55 9.84 4.09 -17.82
C HIS A 55 10.22 2.63 -17.65
N ILE A 56 11.15 2.36 -16.75
CA ILE A 56 11.48 1.00 -16.33
C ILE A 56 11.02 0.81 -14.89
N ARG A 57 10.18 -0.22 -14.68
CA ARG A 57 9.72 -0.67 -13.37
C ARG A 57 10.44 -1.97 -13.02
N GLY A 58 11.36 -1.92 -12.06
CA GLY A 58 12.18 -3.07 -11.65
C GLY A 58 11.56 -3.87 -10.50
N GLU A 59 12.06 -5.09 -10.31
CA GLU A 59 11.72 -5.93 -9.18
C GLU A 59 12.28 -5.36 -7.87
N ARG A 60 11.54 -5.52 -6.77
CA ARG A 60 11.95 -5.02 -5.45
C ARG A 60 13.14 -5.78 -4.87
N GLY A 61 13.27 -7.06 -5.23
CA GLY A 61 14.27 -7.96 -4.67
C GLY A 61 13.89 -8.45 -3.26
N GLY A 62 14.63 -9.45 -2.78
CA GLY A 62 14.44 -10.06 -1.46
C GLY A 62 13.78 -11.44 -1.52
N ASP A 63 14.17 -12.34 -0.59
CA ASP A 63 13.65 -13.71 -0.51
C ASP A 63 12.19 -13.77 -0.04
N VAL A 64 11.71 -12.68 0.55
CA VAL A 64 10.34 -12.50 1.03
C VAL A 64 9.68 -11.37 0.26
N SER A 65 9.22 -11.66 -0.95
CA SER A 65 8.38 -10.70 -1.69
C SER A 65 6.92 -10.90 -1.31
N PRO A 66 6.28 -9.94 -0.63
CA PRO A 66 4.85 -9.98 -0.37
C PRO A 66 4.02 -9.57 -1.60
N PHE A 67 4.67 -9.32 -2.72
CA PHE A 67 4.07 -8.79 -3.93
C PHE A 67 4.01 -9.83 -5.03
N PRO A 68 2.98 -9.77 -5.90
CA PRO A 68 2.88 -10.63 -7.07
C PRO A 68 4.05 -10.46 -8.04
N ASP A 69 4.23 -11.44 -8.91
CA ASP A 69 5.22 -11.45 -9.97
C ASP A 69 5.07 -10.23 -10.90
N LEU A 70 6.17 -9.54 -11.12
CA LEU A 70 6.24 -8.36 -11.98
C LEU A 70 5.89 -8.67 -13.46
N ARG A 71 6.16 -9.88 -13.93
CA ARG A 71 5.77 -10.32 -15.26
C ARG A 71 4.25 -10.34 -15.43
N ARG A 72 3.53 -10.82 -14.42
CA ARG A 72 2.07 -10.81 -14.41
C ARG A 72 1.52 -9.39 -14.56
N GLU A 73 2.13 -8.39 -13.93
CA GLU A 73 1.74 -6.98 -14.10
C GLU A 73 1.93 -6.52 -15.55
N ALA A 74 3.06 -6.88 -16.20
CA ALA A 74 3.32 -6.53 -17.60
C ALA A 74 2.29 -7.14 -18.56
N GLU A 75 1.90 -8.39 -18.33
CA GLU A 75 0.89 -9.11 -19.11
C GLU A 75 -0.50 -8.46 -18.95
N ILE A 76 -0.89 -8.11 -17.71
CA ILE A 76 -2.13 -7.41 -17.41
C ILE A 76 -2.18 -6.04 -18.11
N LEU A 77 -1.13 -5.23 -17.98
CA LEU A 77 -1.05 -3.93 -18.64
C LEU A 77 -1.16 -4.05 -20.16
N THR A 78 -0.53 -5.07 -20.74
CA THR A 78 -0.63 -5.35 -22.19
C THR A 78 -2.08 -5.66 -22.59
N LEU A 79 -2.79 -6.51 -21.84
CA LEU A 79 -4.20 -6.83 -22.10
C LEU A 79 -5.11 -5.62 -21.94
N LEU A 80 -4.92 -4.82 -20.90
CA LEU A 80 -5.71 -3.60 -20.67
C LEU A 80 -5.55 -2.60 -21.81
N GLY A 81 -4.31 -2.39 -22.28
CA GLY A 81 -4.05 -1.52 -23.44
C GLY A 81 -4.75 -2.03 -24.71
N GLN A 82 -4.74 -3.35 -24.96
CA GLN A 82 -5.47 -3.96 -26.09
C GLN A 82 -6.99 -3.81 -25.97
N GLN A 83 -7.54 -3.69 -24.76
CA GLN A 83 -8.96 -3.45 -24.48
C GLN A 83 -9.32 -1.95 -24.44
N GLY A 84 -8.38 -1.04 -24.74
CA GLY A 84 -8.59 0.39 -24.78
C GLY A 84 -8.68 1.08 -23.41
N VAL A 85 -8.20 0.45 -22.35
CA VAL A 85 -7.99 1.11 -21.06
C VAL A 85 -6.76 1.98 -21.17
N PRO A 86 -6.77 3.23 -20.67
CA PRO A 86 -5.60 4.10 -20.69
C PRO A 86 -4.57 3.60 -19.70
N VAL A 87 -3.58 2.85 -20.19
CA VAL A 87 -2.43 2.32 -19.43
C VAL A 87 -1.16 2.53 -20.24
N PRO A 88 0.03 2.55 -19.62
CA PRO A 88 1.29 2.64 -20.34
C PRO A 88 1.43 1.53 -21.40
N HIS A 89 1.92 1.86 -22.58
CA HIS A 89 2.29 0.86 -23.57
C HIS A 89 3.48 0.04 -23.08
N ILE A 90 3.37 -1.29 -23.13
CA ILE A 90 4.45 -2.20 -22.72
C ILE A 90 5.31 -2.56 -23.95
N TYR A 91 6.58 -2.22 -23.90
CA TYR A 91 7.54 -2.56 -24.94
C TYR A 91 8.17 -3.93 -24.76
N GLY A 92 8.35 -4.37 -23.50
CA GLY A 92 8.91 -5.68 -23.21
C GLY A 92 9.21 -5.89 -21.72
N PHE A 93 9.74 -7.09 -21.43
CA PHE A 93 10.11 -7.51 -20.08
C PHE A 93 11.56 -7.99 -20.08
N CYS A 94 12.40 -7.42 -19.24
CA CYS A 94 13.77 -7.87 -18.98
C CYS A 94 13.76 -8.98 -17.93
N GLU A 95 14.48 -10.08 -18.19
CA GLU A 95 14.55 -11.24 -17.27
C GLU A 95 15.62 -11.08 -16.19
N ASP A 96 16.71 -10.41 -16.51
CA ASP A 96 17.85 -10.20 -15.60
C ASP A 96 18.47 -8.82 -15.83
N PRO A 97 18.22 -7.85 -14.93
CA PRO A 97 17.30 -7.91 -13.79
C PRO A 97 15.84 -7.89 -14.23
N GLN A 98 14.95 -8.50 -13.44
CA GLN A 98 13.51 -8.48 -13.78
C GLN A 98 12.99 -7.05 -13.78
N ALA A 99 12.47 -6.64 -14.94
CA ALA A 99 11.97 -5.27 -15.13
C ALA A 99 10.99 -5.16 -16.31
N ILE A 100 9.95 -4.36 -16.14
CA ILE A 100 9.04 -3.97 -17.22
C ILE A 100 9.61 -2.74 -17.92
N VAL A 101 9.72 -2.79 -19.25
CA VAL A 101 10.03 -1.62 -20.09
C VAL A 101 8.73 -1.11 -20.69
N MET A 102 8.34 0.10 -20.33
CA MET A 102 7.06 0.68 -20.73
C MET A 102 7.22 2.14 -21.18
N GLU A 103 6.17 2.65 -21.77
CA GLU A 103 6.04 4.08 -22.08
C GLU A 103 6.16 4.92 -20.81
N LEU A 104 6.90 6.02 -20.88
CA LEU A 104 6.83 7.07 -19.89
C LEU A 104 5.61 7.93 -20.17
N VAL A 105 4.49 7.61 -19.56
CA VAL A 105 3.27 8.42 -19.64
C VAL A 105 3.55 9.79 -19.03
N PRO A 106 3.29 10.90 -19.75
CA PRO A 106 3.45 12.25 -19.20
C PRO A 106 2.39 12.56 -18.15
N GLY A 107 2.57 13.68 -17.44
CA GLY A 107 1.61 14.19 -16.48
C GLY A 107 2.02 14.02 -15.02
N ASP A 108 1.14 14.48 -14.15
CA ASP A 108 1.31 14.43 -12.70
C ASP A 108 0.30 13.46 -12.10
N ARG A 109 0.64 12.91 -10.94
CA ARG A 109 -0.26 12.11 -10.11
C ARG A 109 -0.93 12.92 -9.01
N ASP A 110 -0.37 14.08 -8.68
CA ASP A 110 -0.87 14.96 -7.63
C ASP A 110 -1.96 15.87 -8.19
N VAL A 111 -3.21 15.56 -7.89
CA VAL A 111 -4.38 16.35 -8.36
C VAL A 111 -4.39 17.80 -7.83
N SER A 112 -3.57 18.13 -6.83
CA SER A 112 -3.40 19.53 -6.38
C SER A 112 -2.69 20.40 -7.43
N THR A 113 -2.01 19.79 -8.42
CA THR A 113 -1.37 20.47 -9.53
C THR A 113 -2.36 20.91 -10.63
N ALA A 114 -3.62 20.47 -10.55
CA ALA A 114 -4.68 20.91 -11.46
C ALA A 114 -4.87 22.44 -11.36
N GLN A 115 -5.10 23.08 -12.51
CA GLN A 115 -5.17 24.55 -12.62
C GLN A 115 -6.44 25.16 -12.00
N SER A 116 -7.47 24.34 -11.75
CA SER A 116 -8.74 24.75 -11.15
C SER A 116 -9.48 23.58 -10.51
N ASP A 117 -10.44 23.88 -9.63
CA ASP A 117 -11.36 22.88 -9.06
C ASP A 117 -12.18 22.18 -10.15
N THR A 118 -12.58 22.92 -11.21
CA THR A 118 -13.30 22.34 -12.36
C THR A 118 -12.46 21.29 -13.07
N GLU A 119 -11.18 21.56 -13.29
CA GLU A 119 -10.25 20.60 -13.89
C GLU A 119 -10.05 19.40 -12.97
N ARG A 120 -9.83 19.63 -11.68
CA ARG A 120 -9.64 18.57 -10.68
C ARG A 120 -10.84 17.62 -10.65
N HIS A 121 -12.07 18.15 -10.58
CA HIS A 121 -13.29 17.34 -10.60
C HIS A 121 -13.47 16.59 -11.94
N ALA A 122 -13.11 17.21 -13.08
CA ALA A 122 -13.19 16.56 -14.38
C ALA A 122 -12.21 15.37 -14.48
N VAL A 123 -11.00 15.52 -13.97
CA VAL A 123 -9.98 14.45 -13.91
C VAL A 123 -10.48 13.31 -13.02
N ALA A 124 -11.02 13.61 -11.84
CA ALA A 124 -11.57 12.61 -10.93
C ALA A 124 -12.69 11.78 -11.57
N ARG A 125 -13.59 12.42 -12.33
CA ARG A 125 -14.66 11.72 -13.06
C ARG A 125 -14.12 10.86 -14.20
N GLN A 126 -13.13 11.33 -14.95
CA GLN A 126 -12.50 10.53 -16.00
C GLN A 126 -11.83 9.26 -15.43
N TRP A 127 -11.22 9.34 -14.25
CA TRP A 127 -10.73 8.17 -13.56
C TRP A 127 -11.87 7.19 -13.22
N VAL A 128 -13.01 7.67 -12.70
CA VAL A 128 -14.19 6.82 -12.43
C VAL A 128 -14.72 6.19 -13.74
N ASP A 129 -14.76 6.95 -14.86
CA ASP A 129 -15.16 6.43 -16.17
C ASP A 129 -14.23 5.29 -16.63
N ALA A 130 -12.91 5.46 -16.45
CA ALA A 130 -11.92 4.43 -16.80
C ALA A 130 -12.09 3.18 -15.92
N MET A 131 -12.30 3.33 -14.63
CA MET A 131 -12.58 2.24 -13.69
C MET A 131 -13.89 1.52 -14.06
N ALA A 132 -14.99 2.24 -14.29
CA ALA A 132 -16.27 1.67 -14.68
C ALA A 132 -16.19 0.89 -16.00
N ARG A 133 -15.40 1.40 -16.97
CA ARG A 133 -15.13 0.69 -18.24
C ARG A 133 -14.33 -0.59 -17.97
N MET A 134 -13.33 -0.55 -17.12
CA MET A 134 -12.52 -1.71 -16.74
C MET A 134 -13.37 -2.81 -16.13
N HIS A 135 -14.34 -2.46 -15.27
CA HIS A 135 -15.28 -3.43 -14.67
C HIS A 135 -16.25 -4.08 -15.67
N GLN A 136 -16.37 -3.53 -16.89
CA GLN A 136 -17.21 -4.08 -17.97
C GLN A 136 -16.43 -4.89 -19.01
N LEU A 137 -15.10 -5.03 -18.85
CA LEU A 137 -14.27 -5.79 -19.77
C LEU A 137 -14.64 -7.28 -19.80
N PRO A 138 -14.54 -7.94 -20.98
CA PRO A 138 -14.66 -9.37 -21.06
C PRO A 138 -13.56 -10.04 -20.26
N LEU A 139 -13.93 -10.99 -19.39
CA LEU A 139 -12.99 -11.65 -18.46
C LEU A 139 -12.13 -12.72 -19.12
N GLN A 140 -12.56 -13.29 -20.26
CA GLN A 140 -11.88 -14.40 -20.93
C GLN A 140 -10.39 -14.16 -21.25
N PRO A 141 -9.96 -12.98 -21.73
CA PRO A 141 -8.54 -12.71 -21.96
C PRO A 141 -7.69 -12.83 -20.69
N PHE A 142 -8.22 -12.34 -19.55
CA PHE A 142 -7.54 -12.39 -18.25
C PHE A 142 -7.49 -13.82 -17.68
N ILE A 143 -8.58 -14.59 -17.84
CA ILE A 143 -8.63 -16.02 -17.47
C ILE A 143 -7.61 -16.82 -18.28
N ALA A 144 -7.47 -16.54 -19.57
CA ALA A 144 -6.50 -17.19 -20.43
C ALA A 144 -5.04 -16.95 -20.01
N GLN A 145 -4.77 -15.83 -19.31
CA GLN A 145 -3.47 -15.51 -18.69
C GLN A 145 -3.32 -16.12 -17.28
N GLY A 146 -4.25 -16.98 -16.87
CA GLY A 146 -4.18 -17.67 -15.57
C GLY A 146 -4.74 -16.87 -14.39
N ILE A 147 -5.44 -15.74 -14.62
CA ILE A 147 -6.14 -15.04 -13.54
C ILE A 147 -7.36 -15.87 -13.13
N HIS A 148 -7.44 -16.17 -11.83
CA HIS A 148 -8.53 -16.98 -11.28
C HIS A 148 -9.89 -16.30 -11.48
N LEU A 149 -10.88 -17.07 -11.97
CA LEU A 149 -12.28 -16.66 -12.05
C LEU A 149 -13.03 -17.13 -10.80
N PRO A 150 -13.44 -16.23 -9.90
CA PRO A 150 -14.26 -16.60 -8.76
C PRO A 150 -15.68 -17.00 -9.21
N THR A 151 -16.28 -18.00 -8.53
CA THR A 151 -17.55 -18.61 -8.94
C THR A 151 -18.66 -18.52 -7.92
N SER A 152 -18.36 -18.18 -6.67
CA SER A 152 -19.34 -17.97 -5.60
C SER A 152 -19.33 -16.54 -5.08
N ALA A 153 -20.34 -16.11 -4.37
CA ALA A 153 -20.38 -14.80 -3.71
C ALA A 153 -19.19 -14.64 -2.75
N GLU A 154 -18.84 -15.67 -2.02
CA GLU A 154 -17.68 -15.70 -1.14
C GLU A 154 -16.37 -15.54 -1.92
N ASP A 155 -16.18 -16.31 -3.00
CA ASP A 155 -14.97 -16.22 -3.83
C ASP A 155 -14.81 -14.84 -4.45
N ILE A 156 -15.90 -14.24 -4.95
CA ILE A 156 -15.91 -12.89 -5.54
C ILE A 156 -15.51 -11.85 -4.50
N THR A 157 -16.12 -11.92 -3.33
CA THR A 157 -15.89 -10.94 -2.26
C THR A 157 -14.51 -11.09 -1.63
N LEU A 158 -14.07 -12.33 -1.41
CA LEU A 158 -12.79 -12.62 -0.76
C LEU A 158 -11.61 -12.80 -1.75
N ALA A 159 -11.78 -12.46 -3.03
CA ALA A 159 -10.74 -12.66 -4.05
C ALA A 159 -9.37 -12.09 -3.64
N GLY A 160 -9.33 -10.89 -3.07
CA GLY A 160 -8.10 -10.28 -2.55
C GLY A 160 -7.49 -11.06 -1.39
N LEU A 161 -8.31 -11.55 -0.46
CA LEU A 161 -7.82 -12.36 0.65
C LEU A 161 -7.27 -13.69 0.15
N GLN A 162 -7.98 -14.36 -0.75
CA GLN A 162 -7.53 -15.64 -1.30
C GLN A 162 -6.20 -15.52 -2.07
N ALA A 163 -6.00 -14.39 -2.75
CA ALA A 163 -4.75 -14.13 -3.47
C ALA A 163 -3.55 -13.93 -2.53
N TYR A 164 -3.73 -13.26 -1.38
CA TYR A 164 -2.63 -12.81 -0.52
C TYR A 164 -2.46 -13.59 0.78
N TYR A 165 -3.51 -14.24 1.27
CA TYR A 165 -3.45 -15.01 2.52
C TYR A 165 -2.40 -16.15 2.51
N PRO A 166 -2.22 -16.93 1.42
CA PRO A 166 -1.19 -17.98 1.39
C PRO A 166 0.23 -17.44 1.59
N LEU A 167 0.48 -16.25 1.05
CA LEU A 167 1.76 -15.56 1.18
C LEU A 167 1.97 -15.05 2.61
N TYR A 168 0.95 -14.42 3.19
CA TYR A 168 0.95 -14.01 4.59
C TYR A 168 1.19 -15.21 5.52
N ALA A 169 0.44 -16.30 5.36
CA ALA A 169 0.56 -17.48 6.20
C ALA A 169 1.96 -18.12 6.15
N ARG A 170 2.60 -18.14 4.97
CA ARG A 170 3.97 -18.63 4.79
C ARG A 170 5.01 -17.74 5.45
N ASN A 171 4.82 -16.43 5.42
CA ASN A 171 5.81 -15.45 5.86
C ASN A 171 5.58 -14.96 7.29
N LYS A 172 4.49 -15.38 7.93
CA LYS A 172 4.16 -15.01 9.31
C LYS A 172 5.16 -15.64 10.28
N THR A 173 5.98 -14.82 10.92
CA THR A 173 7.01 -15.24 11.89
C THR A 173 6.65 -14.93 13.34
N LYS A 174 5.64 -14.08 13.57
CA LYS A 174 5.18 -13.65 14.90
C LYS A 174 3.65 -13.69 14.96
N PRO A 175 3.05 -13.82 16.16
CA PRO A 175 1.62 -13.67 16.35
C PRO A 175 1.11 -12.33 15.81
N GLN A 176 -0.08 -12.33 15.21
CA GLN A 176 -0.72 -11.16 14.61
C GLN A 176 -2.21 -11.11 15.01
N PRO A 177 -2.52 -10.87 16.30
CA PRO A 177 -3.88 -11.02 16.81
C PRO A 177 -4.90 -10.10 16.13
N LEU A 178 -4.54 -8.85 15.80
CA LEU A 178 -5.41 -7.95 15.05
C LEU A 178 -5.72 -8.48 13.64
N ALA A 179 -4.73 -9.00 12.92
CA ALA A 179 -4.94 -9.56 11.59
C ALA A 179 -5.86 -10.79 11.63
N GLU A 180 -5.65 -11.70 12.59
CA GLU A 180 -6.50 -12.89 12.76
C GLU A 180 -7.92 -12.52 13.20
N PHE A 181 -8.09 -11.48 14.04
CA PHE A 181 -9.40 -10.92 14.38
C PHE A 181 -10.13 -10.39 13.14
N ALA A 182 -9.45 -9.55 12.36
CA ALA A 182 -10.01 -9.00 11.13
C ALA A 182 -10.40 -10.11 10.14
N LEU A 183 -9.54 -11.12 9.96
CA LEU A 183 -9.82 -12.31 9.14
C LEU A 183 -11.04 -13.08 9.62
N GLY A 184 -11.16 -13.31 10.92
CA GLY A 184 -12.30 -13.99 11.52
C GLY A 184 -13.61 -13.25 11.25
N TRP A 185 -13.61 -11.93 11.47
CA TRP A 185 -14.77 -11.08 11.22
C TRP A 185 -15.15 -11.05 9.73
N LEU A 186 -14.19 -10.82 8.84
CA LEU A 186 -14.41 -10.78 7.38
C LEU A 186 -15.02 -12.07 6.86
N ARG A 187 -14.53 -13.23 7.29
CA ARG A 187 -15.07 -14.54 6.88
C ARG A 187 -16.49 -14.80 7.39
N ARG A 188 -16.83 -14.30 8.57
CA ARG A 188 -18.20 -14.45 9.13
C ARG A 188 -19.22 -13.51 8.47
N ASN A 189 -18.77 -12.39 7.92
CA ASN A 189 -19.65 -11.31 7.45
C ASN A 189 -19.59 -11.09 5.94
N VAL A 190 -19.23 -12.12 5.15
CA VAL A 190 -19.17 -12.03 3.69
C VAL A 190 -20.51 -11.63 3.08
N PRO A 191 -20.60 -10.55 2.29
CA PRO A 191 -21.79 -10.18 1.53
C PRO A 191 -22.21 -11.26 0.55
N GLN A 192 -23.31 -11.98 0.81
CA GLN A 192 -23.74 -13.15 0.04
C GLN A 192 -24.47 -12.81 -1.27
N HIS A 193 -24.82 -11.56 -1.50
CA HIS A 193 -25.53 -11.10 -2.70
C HIS A 193 -24.60 -10.69 -3.84
N ARG A 194 -23.28 -10.84 -3.68
CA ARG A 194 -22.29 -10.49 -4.71
C ARG A 194 -22.11 -11.65 -5.70
N THR A 195 -22.69 -11.50 -6.89
CA THR A 195 -22.76 -12.60 -7.89
C THR A 195 -22.09 -12.23 -9.21
N ARG A 196 -21.60 -11.00 -9.38
CA ARG A 196 -21.05 -10.51 -10.64
C ARG A 196 -19.59 -10.11 -10.45
N PRO A 197 -18.64 -10.97 -10.82
CA PRO A 197 -17.22 -10.63 -10.80
C PRO A 197 -16.88 -9.66 -11.93
N ALA A 198 -15.88 -8.81 -11.68
CA ALA A 198 -15.30 -7.92 -12.66
C ALA A 198 -13.77 -8.00 -12.60
N PHE A 199 -13.08 -7.54 -13.64
CA PHE A 199 -11.66 -7.27 -13.52
C PHE A 199 -11.47 -5.98 -12.71
N VAL A 200 -10.68 -6.04 -11.64
CA VAL A 200 -10.44 -4.93 -10.70
C VAL A 200 -8.94 -4.65 -10.58
N GLN A 201 -8.59 -3.40 -10.41
CA GLN A 201 -7.22 -2.97 -10.10
C GLN A 201 -6.82 -3.39 -8.69
N TYR A 202 -7.76 -3.46 -7.78
CA TYR A 202 -7.70 -3.79 -6.36
C TYR A 202 -6.97 -2.76 -5.49
N ASP A 203 -5.91 -2.09 -5.97
CA ASP A 203 -5.29 -0.90 -5.38
C ASP A 203 -5.58 0.32 -6.27
N SER A 204 -6.84 0.68 -6.39
CA SER A 204 -7.38 1.66 -7.31
C SER A 204 -7.13 3.11 -6.83
N GLY A 205 -7.33 4.08 -7.74
CA GLY A 205 -7.11 5.50 -7.48
C GLY A 205 -5.72 5.99 -7.92
N GLN A 206 -5.01 5.22 -8.73
CA GLN A 206 -3.66 5.53 -9.21
C GLN A 206 -3.70 5.89 -10.70
N PHE A 207 -3.54 7.17 -11.01
CA PHE A 207 -3.59 7.67 -12.39
C PHE A 207 -2.64 8.87 -12.61
N LEU A 208 -2.32 9.13 -13.87
CA LEU A 208 -1.57 10.30 -14.33
C LEU A 208 -2.49 11.16 -15.16
N PHE A 209 -2.40 12.47 -15.01
CA PHE A 209 -3.17 13.43 -15.79
C PHE A 209 -2.32 14.61 -16.23
N GLU A 210 -2.70 15.21 -17.36
CA GLU A 210 -2.11 16.44 -17.87
C GLU A 210 -3.18 17.23 -18.61
N ASN A 211 -3.22 18.55 -18.41
CA ASN A 211 -4.18 19.45 -19.06
C ASN A 211 -5.64 18.99 -18.94
N GLY A 212 -6.04 18.51 -17.76
CA GLY A 212 -7.40 18.06 -17.48
C GLY A 212 -7.79 16.71 -18.09
N GLN A 213 -6.85 15.94 -18.62
CA GLN A 213 -7.07 14.62 -19.21
C GLN A 213 -6.33 13.53 -18.42
N VAL A 214 -7.00 12.44 -18.06
CA VAL A 214 -6.37 11.23 -17.53
C VAL A 214 -5.66 10.52 -18.68
N LEU A 215 -4.35 10.39 -18.57
CA LEU A 215 -3.48 9.82 -19.60
C LEU A 215 -3.10 8.37 -19.36
N GLY A 216 -3.09 7.92 -18.11
CA GLY A 216 -2.76 6.54 -17.80
C GLY A 216 -3.11 6.14 -16.38
N LEU A 217 -3.70 4.96 -16.24
CA LEU A 217 -3.78 4.23 -14.96
C LEU A 217 -2.49 3.43 -14.77
N TYR A 218 -2.03 3.30 -13.55
CA TYR A 218 -0.80 2.57 -13.24
C TYR A 218 -0.93 1.76 -11.94
N ASP A 219 0.06 0.91 -11.66
CA ASP A 219 0.14 0.04 -10.48
C ASP A 219 -0.95 -1.05 -10.45
N PHE A 220 -0.83 -1.99 -11.39
CA PHE A 220 -1.74 -3.13 -11.52
C PHE A 220 -1.20 -4.42 -10.90
N GLU A 221 -0.22 -4.32 -10.01
CA GLU A 221 0.38 -5.52 -9.38
C GLU A 221 -0.64 -6.34 -8.57
N PHE A 222 -1.67 -5.69 -8.02
CA PHE A 222 -2.74 -6.33 -7.24
C PHE A 222 -3.98 -6.70 -8.06
N ALA A 223 -3.99 -6.39 -9.34
CA ALA A 223 -5.17 -6.61 -10.18
C ALA A 223 -5.61 -8.08 -10.22
N MET A 224 -6.92 -8.29 -10.22
CA MET A 224 -7.53 -9.63 -10.20
C MET A 224 -8.94 -9.61 -10.77
N ILE A 225 -9.60 -10.75 -10.79
CA ILE A 225 -11.06 -10.83 -10.99
C ILE A 225 -11.69 -10.96 -9.61
N GLY A 226 -12.58 -10.04 -9.25
CA GLY A 226 -13.21 -9.95 -7.95
C GLY A 226 -14.44 -9.06 -7.93
N ASP A 227 -14.81 -8.57 -6.76
CA ASP A 227 -15.94 -7.64 -6.60
C ASP A 227 -15.54 -6.24 -7.11
N PRO A 228 -16.30 -5.63 -8.05
CA PRO A 228 -16.00 -4.28 -8.54
C PRO A 228 -16.02 -3.20 -7.46
N LEU A 229 -16.76 -3.39 -6.35
CA LEU A 229 -16.78 -2.43 -5.24
C LEU A 229 -15.48 -2.43 -4.41
N ALA A 230 -14.60 -3.41 -4.61
CA ALA A 230 -13.25 -3.41 -4.02
C ALA A 230 -12.41 -2.23 -4.52
N ASP A 231 -12.56 -1.82 -5.79
CA ASP A 231 -11.85 -0.67 -6.35
C ASP A 231 -12.32 0.67 -5.74
N LEU A 232 -13.61 0.82 -5.47
CA LEU A 232 -14.11 1.96 -4.73
C LEU A 232 -13.58 2.00 -3.29
N ALA A 233 -13.52 0.85 -2.64
CA ALA A 233 -13.06 0.73 -1.27
C ALA A 233 -11.56 1.07 -1.11
N SER A 234 -10.72 0.57 -2.00
CA SER A 234 -9.28 0.87 -1.99
C SER A 234 -9.01 2.34 -2.34
N ALA A 235 -9.70 2.87 -3.33
CA ALA A 235 -9.62 4.29 -3.69
C ALA A 235 -10.07 5.19 -2.52
N ARG A 236 -11.13 4.83 -1.80
CA ARG A 236 -11.59 5.51 -0.58
C ARG A 236 -10.47 5.58 0.48
N MET A 237 -9.78 4.48 0.70
CA MET A 237 -8.67 4.45 1.65
C MET A 237 -7.50 5.32 1.18
N ARG A 238 -7.21 5.31 -0.14
CA ARG A 238 -6.12 6.08 -0.74
C ARG A 238 -6.36 7.59 -0.74
N ASP A 239 -7.59 8.05 -0.84
CA ASP A 239 -7.97 9.46 -1.01
C ASP A 239 -7.36 10.41 0.04
N ASN A 240 -7.01 9.91 1.23
CA ASN A 240 -6.38 10.71 2.28
C ASN A 240 -4.90 11.05 2.04
N TYR A 241 -4.16 10.20 1.35
CA TYR A 241 -2.73 10.41 1.10
C TYR A 241 -2.38 10.61 -0.38
N GLU A 242 -3.28 10.22 -1.27
CA GLU A 242 -3.28 10.54 -2.70
C GLU A 242 -4.70 10.97 -3.10
N PRO A 243 -5.04 12.26 -2.90
CA PRO A 243 -6.39 12.75 -3.18
C PRO A 243 -6.88 12.45 -4.59
N LEU A 244 -8.13 12.00 -4.70
CA LEU A 244 -8.73 11.63 -5.99
C LEU A 244 -9.24 12.84 -6.79
N GLY A 245 -9.33 14.01 -6.15
CA GLY A 245 -9.70 15.26 -6.82
C GLY A 245 -11.14 15.71 -6.64
N ASP A 246 -11.99 14.89 -6.03
CA ASP A 246 -13.36 15.25 -5.61
C ASP A 246 -13.70 14.51 -4.32
N ARG A 247 -14.81 14.88 -3.64
CA ARG A 247 -15.24 14.16 -2.44
C ARG A 247 -15.62 12.72 -2.79
N PHE A 248 -15.18 11.76 -1.99
CA PHE A 248 -15.44 10.35 -2.26
C PHE A 248 -16.95 10.04 -2.44
N ALA A 249 -17.82 10.64 -1.63
CA ALA A 249 -19.27 10.46 -1.76
C ALA A 249 -19.82 10.95 -3.12
N ASP A 250 -19.21 11.97 -3.73
CA ASP A 250 -19.59 12.45 -5.07
C ASP A 250 -19.09 11.49 -6.16
N LEU A 251 -17.88 10.96 -6.03
CA LEU A 251 -17.32 9.94 -6.92
C LEU A 251 -18.08 8.61 -6.83
N TYR A 252 -18.48 8.20 -5.63
CA TYR A 252 -19.34 7.04 -5.38
C TYR A 252 -20.69 7.16 -6.11
N ARG A 253 -21.37 8.33 -6.01
CA ARG A 253 -22.61 8.58 -6.74
C ARG A 253 -22.39 8.61 -8.25
N TYR A 254 -21.31 9.20 -8.69
CA TYR A 254 -20.95 9.24 -10.11
C TYR A 254 -20.69 7.85 -10.69
N TYR A 255 -20.00 6.97 -9.93
CA TYR A 255 -19.80 5.58 -10.32
C TYR A 255 -21.13 4.84 -10.54
N GLN A 256 -22.12 5.00 -9.66
CA GLN A 256 -23.45 4.43 -9.82
C GLN A 256 -24.16 4.98 -11.08
N HIS A 257 -23.97 6.27 -11.35
CA HIS A 257 -24.54 6.90 -12.54
C HIS A 257 -23.95 6.32 -13.84
N VAL A 258 -22.65 6.18 -13.94
CA VAL A 258 -21.99 5.71 -15.17
C VAL A 258 -22.10 4.21 -15.39
N THR A 259 -22.20 3.42 -14.33
CA THR A 259 -22.41 1.97 -14.42
C THR A 259 -23.89 1.61 -14.62
N GLY A 260 -24.81 2.48 -14.20
CA GLY A 260 -26.24 2.20 -14.15
C GLY A 260 -26.64 1.18 -13.07
N GLU A 261 -25.72 0.83 -12.17
CA GLU A 261 -25.91 -0.18 -11.13
C GLU A 261 -25.81 0.45 -9.73
N PRO A 262 -26.69 0.07 -8.79
CA PRO A 262 -26.56 0.53 -7.42
C PRO A 262 -25.30 -0.10 -6.78
N ALA A 263 -24.49 0.73 -6.14
CA ALA A 263 -23.41 0.27 -5.28
C ALA A 263 -23.92 0.21 -3.84
N ASP A 264 -23.76 -0.94 -3.19
CA ASP A 264 -24.13 -1.10 -1.80
C ASP A 264 -23.05 -0.46 -0.90
N PRO A 265 -23.38 0.57 -0.08
CA PRO A 265 -22.41 1.23 0.77
C PRO A 265 -21.83 0.31 1.86
N ASP A 266 -22.59 -0.69 2.32
CA ASP A 266 -22.10 -1.63 3.32
C ASP A 266 -21.09 -2.61 2.71
N VAL A 267 -21.24 -2.95 1.44
CA VAL A 267 -20.22 -3.71 0.69
C VAL A 267 -18.96 -2.90 0.51
N VAL A 268 -19.04 -1.59 0.24
CA VAL A 268 -17.85 -0.71 0.17
C VAL A 268 -17.16 -0.65 1.53
N ARG A 269 -17.90 -0.51 2.65
CA ARG A 269 -17.33 -0.56 4.01
C ARG A 269 -16.64 -1.89 4.29
N TYR A 270 -17.28 -3.00 3.94
CA TYR A 270 -16.72 -4.32 4.07
C TYR A 270 -15.39 -4.46 3.29
N HIS A 271 -15.38 -4.05 2.02
CA HIS A 271 -14.16 -4.10 1.20
C HIS A 271 -13.08 -3.13 1.68
N THR A 272 -13.45 -1.99 2.31
CA THR A 272 -12.46 -1.11 2.96
C THR A 272 -11.73 -1.86 4.08
N ALA A 273 -12.46 -2.58 4.94
CA ALA A 273 -11.87 -3.40 5.99
C ALA A 273 -11.03 -4.56 5.41
N LEU A 274 -11.53 -5.21 4.34
CA LEU A 274 -10.81 -6.29 3.65
C LEU A 274 -9.49 -5.79 3.04
N PHE A 275 -9.52 -4.69 2.29
CA PHE A 275 -8.34 -4.13 1.64
C PHE A 275 -7.30 -3.67 2.67
N ALA A 276 -7.71 -2.98 3.74
CA ALA A 276 -6.84 -2.59 4.84
C ALA A 276 -6.17 -3.82 5.50
N THR A 277 -6.94 -4.89 5.73
CA THR A 277 -6.43 -6.14 6.32
C THR A 277 -5.40 -6.81 5.42
N VAL A 278 -5.69 -6.96 4.13
CA VAL A 278 -4.75 -7.51 3.14
C VAL A 278 -3.49 -6.66 3.03
N SER A 279 -3.63 -5.33 3.01
CA SER A 279 -2.49 -4.41 2.97
C SER A 279 -1.60 -4.52 4.20
N THR A 280 -2.18 -4.66 5.39
CA THR A 280 -1.43 -4.88 6.64
C THR A 280 -0.61 -6.18 6.59
N MET A 281 -1.17 -7.25 6.02
CA MET A 281 -0.48 -8.55 5.87
C MET A 281 0.80 -8.45 5.03
N GLN A 282 0.86 -7.53 4.08
CA GLN A 282 2.02 -7.37 3.19
C GLN A 282 3.23 -6.79 3.92
N PHE A 283 3.01 -5.88 4.87
CA PHE A 283 4.09 -5.18 5.57
C PHE A 283 4.55 -5.89 6.84
N SER A 284 3.69 -6.69 7.48
CA SER A 284 3.95 -7.29 8.78
C SER A 284 5.22 -8.14 8.82
N ALA A 285 5.50 -8.92 7.78
CA ALA A 285 6.72 -9.75 7.72
C ALA A 285 7.98 -8.90 7.56
N SER A 286 7.93 -7.88 6.69
CA SER A 286 9.07 -6.98 6.43
C SER A 286 9.42 -6.12 7.65
N VAL A 287 8.40 -5.71 8.43
CA VAL A 287 8.62 -4.99 9.69
C VAL A 287 9.16 -5.91 10.79
N ALA A 288 8.69 -7.17 10.84
CA ALA A 288 9.12 -8.14 11.83
C ALA A 288 10.58 -8.62 11.64
N THR A 289 11.06 -8.65 10.40
CA THR A 289 12.40 -9.13 10.02
C THR A 289 13.05 -8.19 9.00
N PRO A 290 13.47 -6.97 9.44
CA PRO A 290 14.07 -5.98 8.55
C PRO A 290 15.35 -6.49 7.91
N GLN A 291 15.52 -6.26 6.60
CA GLN A 291 16.70 -6.64 5.84
C GLN A 291 17.53 -5.42 5.47
N PRO A 292 18.87 -5.54 5.36
CA PRO A 292 19.72 -4.45 4.91
C PRO A 292 19.30 -3.95 3.52
N GLY A 293 19.00 -2.66 3.42
CA GLY A 293 18.59 -2.03 2.16
C GLY A 293 17.09 -1.89 1.97
N ASP A 294 16.27 -2.50 2.82
CA ASP A 294 14.81 -2.28 2.83
C ASP A 294 14.48 -0.80 3.09
N PRO A 295 13.42 -0.27 2.50
CA PRO A 295 12.84 1.02 2.87
C PRO A 295 12.06 0.90 4.19
N HIS A 296 12.78 0.56 5.26
CA HIS A 296 12.18 0.15 6.53
C HIS A 296 11.42 1.28 7.23
N ASP A 297 11.83 2.53 7.02
CA ASP A 297 11.06 3.71 7.44
C ASP A 297 9.65 3.69 6.84
N THR A 298 9.56 3.46 5.54
CA THR A 298 8.29 3.37 4.81
C THR A 298 7.46 2.16 5.25
N TYR A 299 8.07 0.99 5.41
CA TYR A 299 7.36 -0.21 5.87
C TYR A 299 6.78 -0.04 7.28
N THR A 300 7.55 0.55 8.20
CA THR A 300 7.09 0.82 9.57
C THR A 300 5.91 1.78 9.59
N GLU A 301 5.98 2.85 8.79
CA GLU A 301 4.88 3.80 8.66
C GLU A 301 3.60 3.13 8.17
N PHE A 302 3.69 2.42 7.04
CA PHE A 302 2.52 1.76 6.47
C PHE A 302 1.96 0.69 7.41
N ASP A 303 2.79 -0.07 8.13
CA ASP A 303 2.29 -1.06 9.09
C ASP A 303 1.45 -0.40 10.19
N ILE A 304 1.93 0.70 10.78
CA ILE A 304 1.19 1.44 11.83
C ILE A 304 -0.09 2.05 11.27
N ALA A 305 0.00 2.75 10.13
CA ALA A 305 -1.13 3.42 9.52
C ALA A 305 -2.22 2.44 9.09
N LEU A 306 -1.85 1.34 8.43
CA LEU A 306 -2.79 0.34 7.96
C LEU A 306 -3.46 -0.43 9.09
N ARG A 307 -2.75 -0.75 10.18
CA ARG A 307 -3.37 -1.32 11.39
C ARG A 307 -4.43 -0.40 11.97
N ARG A 308 -4.19 0.91 11.98
CA ARG A 308 -5.18 1.90 12.39
C ARG A 308 -6.38 1.88 11.44
N VAL A 309 -6.16 1.86 10.14
CA VAL A 309 -7.26 1.77 9.17
C VAL A 309 -8.07 0.49 9.34
N VAL A 310 -7.45 -0.65 9.64
CA VAL A 310 -8.18 -1.91 9.92
C VAL A 310 -9.18 -1.73 11.04
N VAL A 311 -8.78 -1.20 12.20
CA VAL A 311 -9.70 -1.02 13.33
C VAL A 311 -10.80 0.00 13.04
N HIS A 312 -10.49 1.10 12.35
CA HIS A 312 -11.48 2.11 11.97
C HIS A 312 -12.49 1.59 10.94
N ALA A 313 -12.01 0.85 9.92
CA ALA A 313 -12.87 0.25 8.90
C ALA A 313 -13.80 -0.84 9.47
N LEU A 314 -13.27 -1.68 10.36
CA LEU A 314 -14.07 -2.67 11.07
C LEU A 314 -15.12 -2.00 11.98
N ALA A 315 -14.73 -0.95 12.72
CA ALA A 315 -15.66 -0.21 13.56
C ALA A 315 -16.81 0.41 12.75
N GLU A 316 -16.49 1.02 11.60
CA GLU A 316 -17.52 1.56 10.70
C GLU A 316 -18.44 0.45 10.18
N ALA A 317 -17.88 -0.68 9.71
CA ALA A 317 -18.65 -1.80 9.19
C ALA A 317 -19.54 -2.46 10.27
N MET A 318 -19.10 -2.45 11.53
CA MET A 318 -19.84 -2.97 12.68
C MET A 318 -20.80 -1.94 13.30
N GLY A 319 -20.75 -0.67 12.90
CA GLY A 319 -21.54 0.42 13.50
C GLY A 319 -21.10 0.77 14.92
N ILE A 320 -19.84 0.54 15.28
CA ILE A 320 -19.29 0.78 16.62
C ILE A 320 -18.58 2.14 16.64
N ALA A 321 -19.00 3.02 17.57
CA ALA A 321 -18.29 4.26 17.83
C ALA A 321 -17.01 3.98 18.64
N LEU A 322 -15.89 4.43 18.14
CA LEU A 322 -14.58 4.32 18.77
C LEU A 322 -14.24 5.58 19.59
N GLN A 323 -13.46 5.40 20.63
CA GLN A 323 -12.96 6.49 21.47
C GLN A 323 -11.44 6.50 21.44
N THR A 324 -10.85 7.66 21.17
CA THR A 324 -9.39 7.82 21.26
C THR A 324 -8.93 7.64 22.71
N PRO A 325 -7.98 6.75 22.99
CA PRO A 325 -7.46 6.55 24.32
C PRO A 325 -6.65 7.77 24.79
N LYS A 326 -6.62 7.99 26.09
CA LYS A 326 -5.69 8.95 26.70
C LYS A 326 -4.35 8.28 26.91
N LEU A 327 -3.28 9.00 26.67
CA LEU A 327 -1.91 8.54 26.88
C LEU A 327 -1.10 9.65 27.54
N ASP A 328 -0.54 9.35 28.70
CA ASP A 328 0.41 10.24 29.37
C ASP A 328 1.80 10.03 28.74
N MET A 329 2.28 11.06 28.04
CA MET A 329 3.54 11.01 27.32
C MET A 329 4.73 11.20 28.27
N VAL A 330 5.68 10.24 28.21
CA VAL A 330 6.98 10.36 28.86
C VAL A 330 7.94 11.08 27.91
N SER A 331 8.62 12.11 28.41
CA SER A 331 9.45 13.01 27.58
C SER A 331 10.83 12.44 27.23
N SER A 332 11.33 11.45 27.95
CA SER A 332 12.71 10.96 27.82
C SER A 332 12.82 9.51 28.27
N GLY A 333 13.44 8.68 27.45
CA GLY A 333 13.76 7.29 27.76
C GLY A 333 15.19 7.10 28.29
N PRO A 334 15.56 5.88 28.67
CA PRO A 334 16.87 5.56 29.25
C PRO A 334 18.05 5.82 28.29
N ASN A 335 17.83 5.76 26.94
CA ASN A 335 18.89 5.99 25.95
C ASN A 335 18.83 7.39 25.30
N ALA A 336 18.04 8.30 25.82
CA ALA A 336 17.79 9.61 25.16
C ALA A 336 19.07 10.38 24.83
N GLN A 337 20.08 10.37 25.73
CA GLN A 337 21.36 11.05 25.47
C GLN A 337 22.13 10.41 24.32
N LEU A 338 22.16 9.07 24.24
CA LEU A 338 22.83 8.35 23.15
C LEU A 338 22.15 8.60 21.81
N LEU A 339 20.81 8.59 21.80
CA LEU A 339 20.02 8.86 20.60
C LEU A 339 20.23 10.30 20.11
N THR A 340 20.36 11.28 21.02
CA THR A 340 20.72 12.66 20.65
C THR A 340 22.11 12.72 20.01
N MET A 341 23.10 12.05 20.59
CA MET A 341 24.46 11.98 20.01
C MET A 341 24.47 11.35 18.62
N LEU A 342 23.66 10.29 18.39
CA LEU A 342 23.51 9.67 17.07
C LEU A 342 22.85 10.62 16.06
N ALA A 343 21.82 11.37 16.47
CA ALA A 343 21.17 12.35 15.62
C ALA A 343 22.15 13.48 15.22
N ASP A 344 22.94 13.99 16.17
CA ASP A 344 23.96 15.00 15.91
C ASP A 344 25.05 14.50 14.96
N ALA A 345 25.48 13.23 15.10
CA ALA A 345 26.44 12.62 14.21
C ALA A 345 25.89 12.46 12.78
N LEU A 346 24.63 12.01 12.65
CA LEU A 346 23.96 11.91 11.34
C LEU A 346 23.81 13.27 10.66
N ALA A 347 23.50 14.33 11.42
CA ALA A 347 23.38 15.70 10.89
C ALA A 347 24.69 16.24 10.31
N GLN A 348 25.85 15.68 10.70
CA GLN A 348 27.18 16.06 10.22
C GLN A 348 27.65 15.23 9.01
N VAL A 349 26.89 14.22 8.57
CA VAL A 349 27.26 13.41 7.41
C VAL A 349 27.11 14.20 6.12
N GLU A 350 28.22 14.43 5.43
CA GLU A 350 28.19 15.04 4.10
C GLU A 350 27.63 14.08 3.06
N VAL A 351 26.67 14.55 2.26
CA VAL A 351 26.04 13.79 1.19
C VAL A 351 26.29 14.46 -0.16
N VAL A 352 26.60 13.65 -1.15
CA VAL A 352 26.99 14.13 -2.49
C VAL A 352 25.89 13.94 -3.55
N SER A 353 24.81 13.21 -3.22
CA SER A 353 23.71 12.96 -4.15
C SER A 353 22.34 13.03 -3.46
N ASP A 354 21.29 13.34 -4.22
CA ASP A 354 19.92 13.35 -3.71
C ASP A 354 19.48 11.96 -3.22
N PHE A 355 19.97 10.89 -3.84
CA PHE A 355 19.72 9.53 -3.39
C PHE A 355 20.29 9.27 -1.98
N GLN A 356 21.55 9.66 -1.73
CA GLN A 356 22.15 9.56 -0.40
C GLN A 356 21.43 10.43 0.61
N LYS A 357 21.03 11.64 0.23
CA LYS A 357 20.24 12.54 1.06
C LYS A 357 18.90 11.94 1.48
N THR A 358 18.21 11.28 0.54
CA THR A 358 16.94 10.58 0.83
C THR A 358 17.18 9.41 1.80
N LYS A 359 18.22 8.61 1.61
CA LYS A 359 18.57 7.53 2.55
C LYS A 359 18.91 8.06 3.94
N LEU A 360 19.66 9.14 4.04
CA LEU A 360 20.00 9.75 5.33
C LEU A 360 18.75 10.26 6.06
N ARG A 361 17.81 10.85 5.33
CA ARG A 361 16.50 11.23 5.90
C ARG A 361 15.73 10.03 6.44
N ALA A 362 15.70 8.91 5.72
CA ALA A 362 15.05 7.68 6.18
C ALA A 362 15.68 7.18 7.50
N VAL A 363 17.03 7.18 7.60
CA VAL A 363 17.73 6.79 8.84
C VAL A 363 17.40 7.75 9.98
N SER A 364 17.35 9.07 9.73
CA SER A 364 16.99 10.07 10.76
C SER A 364 15.56 9.85 11.27
N LYS A 365 14.61 9.54 10.39
CA LYS A 365 13.23 9.20 10.76
C LYS A 365 13.16 7.96 11.66
N LEU A 366 13.86 6.90 11.29
CA LEU A 366 13.93 5.68 12.11
C LEU A 366 14.54 5.96 13.48
N LEU A 367 15.55 6.83 13.56
CA LEU A 367 16.15 7.23 14.83
C LEU A 367 15.16 7.98 15.73
N GLU A 368 14.38 8.89 15.18
CA GLU A 368 13.30 9.59 15.90
C GLU A 368 12.22 8.60 16.39
N TYR A 369 11.82 7.65 15.53
CA TYR A 369 10.90 6.58 15.88
C TYR A 369 11.42 5.75 17.07
N LEU A 370 12.69 5.31 17.00
CA LEU A 370 13.34 4.57 18.08
C LEU A 370 13.44 5.39 19.38
N GLY A 371 13.68 6.71 19.27
CA GLY A 371 13.73 7.59 20.43
C GLY A 371 12.40 7.70 21.17
N ARG A 372 11.29 7.74 20.45
CA ARG A 372 9.95 7.71 21.05
C ARG A 372 9.64 6.33 21.65
N GLY A 373 10.05 5.25 20.98
CA GLY A 373 9.95 3.91 21.53
C GLY A 373 10.74 3.76 22.82
N ASP A 374 11.97 4.26 22.87
CA ASP A 374 12.81 4.24 24.07
C ASP A 374 12.13 4.93 25.26
N ALA A 375 11.37 6.00 25.02
CA ALA A 375 10.64 6.72 26.05
C ALA A 375 9.34 6.03 26.50
N MET A 376 8.62 5.39 25.57
CA MET A 376 7.22 5.00 25.80
C MET A 376 6.97 3.49 25.82
N GLU A 377 7.85 2.67 25.23
CA GLU A 377 7.57 1.24 25.00
C GLU A 377 7.25 0.46 26.29
N LEU A 378 7.97 0.73 27.38
CA LEU A 378 7.69 0.06 28.66
C LEU A 378 6.28 0.39 29.18
N HIS A 379 5.91 1.66 29.11
CA HIS A 379 4.57 2.11 29.53
C HIS A 379 3.45 1.54 28.65
N LEU A 380 3.67 1.49 27.33
CA LEU A 380 2.71 0.87 26.42
C LEU A 380 2.52 -0.62 26.72
N ARG A 381 3.61 -1.35 26.98
CA ARG A 381 3.56 -2.78 27.32
C ARG A 381 2.80 -3.04 28.60
N GLU A 382 2.98 -2.22 29.61
CA GLU A 382 2.24 -2.32 30.88
C GLU A 382 0.73 -2.13 30.67
N LEU A 383 0.33 -1.14 29.86
CA LEU A 383 -1.07 -0.90 29.52
C LEU A 383 -1.68 -2.06 28.72
N GLU A 384 -0.98 -2.51 27.68
CA GLU A 384 -1.42 -3.61 26.81
C GLU A 384 -1.54 -4.92 27.60
N GLN A 385 -0.61 -5.17 28.52
CA GLN A 385 -0.68 -6.33 29.41
C GLN A 385 -1.89 -6.27 30.33
N GLN A 386 -2.16 -5.14 30.96
CA GLN A 386 -3.32 -4.96 31.83
C GLN A 386 -4.64 -5.17 31.08
N GLU A 387 -4.76 -4.61 29.89
CA GLU A 387 -5.96 -4.74 29.06
C GLU A 387 -6.18 -6.18 28.58
N ALA A 388 -5.11 -6.85 28.15
CA ALA A 388 -5.17 -8.26 27.76
C ALA A 388 -5.55 -9.17 28.93
N GLN A 389 -5.01 -8.92 30.13
CA GLN A 389 -5.34 -9.65 31.35
C GLN A 389 -6.83 -9.53 31.70
N VAL A 390 -7.39 -8.33 31.57
CA VAL A 390 -8.82 -8.08 31.81
C VAL A 390 -9.70 -8.82 30.79
N LEU A 391 -9.35 -8.74 29.51
CA LEU A 391 -10.13 -9.39 28.44
C LEU A 391 -10.10 -10.91 28.53
N LEU A 392 -8.92 -11.47 28.82
CA LEU A 392 -8.70 -12.92 28.82
C LEU A 392 -8.96 -13.57 30.17
N ASP A 393 -9.30 -12.79 31.22
CA ASP A 393 -9.45 -13.22 32.62
C ASP A 393 -8.25 -14.09 33.08
N ARG A 394 -7.03 -13.60 32.75
CA ARG A 394 -5.77 -14.33 32.97
C ARG A 394 -4.62 -13.38 33.29
N THR A 395 -3.71 -13.79 34.17
CA THR A 395 -2.46 -13.07 34.45
C THR A 395 -1.32 -13.58 33.58
N PHE A 396 -0.49 -12.66 33.06
CA PHE A 396 0.72 -12.98 32.31
C PHE A 396 1.96 -12.62 33.09
N SER A 397 2.93 -13.54 33.13
CA SER A 397 4.24 -13.30 33.73
C SER A 397 5.23 -12.63 32.80
N ASP A 398 5.03 -12.80 31.48
CA ASP A 398 5.87 -12.23 30.43
C ASP A 398 4.98 -11.55 29.37
N TYR A 399 5.34 -10.32 29.03
CA TYR A 399 4.68 -9.57 27.96
C TYR A 399 4.76 -10.30 26.60
N SER A 400 5.84 -11.02 26.33
CA SER A 400 6.04 -11.74 25.06
C SER A 400 5.00 -12.84 24.79
N GLU A 401 4.26 -13.29 25.83
CA GLU A 401 3.20 -14.29 25.69
C GLU A 401 1.87 -13.70 25.21
N ILE A 402 1.67 -12.38 25.40
CA ILE A 402 0.37 -11.71 25.22
C ILE A 402 -0.15 -11.84 23.79
N ASP A 403 0.66 -11.54 22.80
CA ASP A 403 0.23 -11.57 21.38
C ASP A 403 -0.15 -13.01 20.96
N ALA A 404 0.58 -14.02 21.45
CA ALA A 404 0.29 -15.42 21.15
C ALA A 404 -1.03 -15.87 21.78
N GLU A 405 -1.28 -15.48 23.03
CA GLU A 405 -2.51 -15.82 23.74
C GLU A 405 -3.72 -15.04 23.18
N LEU A 406 -3.56 -13.77 22.84
CA LEU A 406 -4.59 -13.00 22.15
C LEU A 406 -4.91 -13.61 20.79
N GLU A 407 -3.91 -14.02 20.01
CA GLU A 407 -4.16 -14.67 18.73
C GLU A 407 -4.89 -16.01 18.90
N ALA A 408 -4.50 -16.82 19.87
CA ALA A 408 -5.19 -18.09 20.18
C ALA A 408 -6.65 -17.84 20.59
N PHE A 409 -6.88 -16.85 21.45
CA PHE A 409 -8.23 -16.46 21.87
C PHE A 409 -9.07 -15.99 20.68
N VAL A 410 -8.57 -15.06 19.88
CA VAL A 410 -9.25 -14.51 18.70
C VAL A 410 -9.71 -15.60 17.73
N LYS A 411 -8.88 -16.62 17.49
CA LYS A 411 -9.20 -17.75 16.60
C LYS A 411 -10.35 -18.62 17.10
N SER A 412 -10.64 -18.59 18.40
CA SER A 412 -11.70 -19.39 19.05
C SER A 412 -12.87 -18.55 19.53
N ALA A 413 -12.73 -17.23 19.61
CA ALA A 413 -13.75 -16.32 20.11
C ALA A 413 -14.97 -16.24 19.17
N GLY A 414 -16.16 -16.21 19.77
CA GLY A 414 -17.41 -15.98 19.04
C GLY A 414 -17.69 -14.50 18.76
N PRO A 415 -18.78 -14.20 18.03
CA PRO A 415 -19.16 -12.83 17.67
C PRO A 415 -19.41 -11.89 18.87
N GLU A 416 -19.71 -12.44 20.04
CA GLU A 416 -19.92 -11.70 21.29
C GLU A 416 -18.65 -10.97 21.76
N TYR A 417 -17.49 -11.39 21.28
CA TYR A 417 -16.19 -10.75 21.56
C TYR A 417 -15.76 -9.74 20.50
N ASP A 418 -16.52 -9.57 19.42
CA ASP A 418 -16.11 -8.67 18.31
C ASP A 418 -15.94 -7.22 18.80
N GLU A 419 -16.91 -6.68 19.56
CA GLU A 419 -16.79 -5.33 20.09
C GLU A 419 -15.70 -5.18 21.17
N PRO A 420 -15.59 -6.06 22.19
CA PRO A 420 -14.50 -6.00 23.16
C PRO A 420 -13.10 -6.06 22.52
N LEU A 421 -12.89 -6.98 21.56
CA LEU A 421 -11.62 -7.12 20.84
C LEU A 421 -11.31 -5.90 19.99
N LEU A 422 -12.30 -5.36 19.28
CA LEU A 422 -12.11 -4.16 18.47
C LEU A 422 -11.70 -2.96 19.34
N ARG A 423 -12.33 -2.78 20.50
CA ARG A 423 -11.98 -1.72 21.46
C ARG A 423 -10.56 -1.89 22.02
N LEU A 424 -10.16 -3.12 22.33
CA LEU A 424 -8.80 -3.44 22.75
C LEU A 424 -7.78 -3.04 21.68
N PHE A 425 -7.95 -3.54 20.45
CA PHE A 425 -7.03 -3.25 19.36
C PHE A 425 -7.01 -1.77 18.98
N MET A 426 -8.16 -1.10 19.04
CA MET A 426 -8.24 0.34 18.84
C MET A 426 -7.39 1.09 19.88
N ALA A 427 -7.52 0.76 21.15
CA ALA A 427 -6.78 1.41 22.22
C ALA A 427 -5.26 1.21 22.04
N GLN A 428 -4.83 -0.01 21.70
CA GLN A 428 -3.43 -0.35 21.46
C GLN A 428 -2.86 0.43 20.25
N ILE A 429 -3.56 0.39 19.11
CA ILE A 429 -3.09 1.02 17.87
C ILE A 429 -3.07 2.54 17.98
N GLU A 430 -4.10 3.18 18.53
CA GLU A 430 -4.13 4.64 18.66
C GLU A 430 -3.02 5.15 19.59
N ARG A 431 -2.70 4.42 20.66
CA ARG A 431 -1.54 4.75 21.51
C ARG A 431 -0.23 4.65 20.73
N ARG A 432 -0.06 3.61 19.93
CA ARG A 432 1.14 3.46 19.07
C ARG A 432 1.20 4.56 18.01
N VAL A 433 0.08 4.96 17.43
CA VAL A 433 0.02 6.10 16.51
C VAL A 433 0.42 7.40 17.21
N LEU A 434 -0.06 7.65 18.44
CA LEU A 434 0.34 8.83 19.21
C LEU A 434 1.86 8.87 19.49
N VAL A 435 2.46 7.70 19.75
CA VAL A 435 3.90 7.61 20.03
C VAL A 435 4.73 7.68 18.75
N TYR A 436 4.37 6.94 17.71
CA TYR A 436 5.21 6.70 16.54
C TYR A 436 4.77 7.46 15.29
N GLY A 437 3.46 7.72 15.13
CA GLY A 437 2.89 8.24 13.90
C GLY A 437 3.13 9.73 13.65
N SER A 438 3.48 10.52 14.68
CA SER A 438 3.75 11.95 14.55
C SER A 438 5.20 12.26 14.12
N THR A 439 6.04 11.24 13.94
CA THR A 439 7.39 11.41 13.43
C THR A 439 7.42 11.34 11.92
N ALA A 440 7.46 12.42 11.28
CA ALA A 440 8.34 12.60 10.14
C ALA A 440 8.09 11.87 8.81
N ILE A 441 7.27 10.82 8.73
CA ILE A 441 7.16 10.10 7.45
C ILE A 441 6.16 10.76 6.50
N GLY A 442 5.53 11.75 6.93
CA GLY A 442 4.40 12.42 6.36
C GLY A 442 3.24 12.21 7.30
N ALA A 443 2.87 13.26 8.00
CA ALA A 443 1.73 13.27 8.94
C ALA A 443 0.41 12.76 8.31
N SER A 444 0.41 12.53 6.99
CA SER A 444 -0.71 12.04 6.22
C SER A 444 -0.96 10.53 6.39
N ALA A 445 0.06 9.68 6.43
CA ALA A 445 -0.17 8.23 6.46
C ALA A 445 -0.58 7.71 7.84
N SER A 446 -0.06 8.31 8.93
CA SER A 446 -0.45 7.94 10.30
C SER A 446 -1.87 8.36 10.68
N HIS A 447 -2.50 9.23 9.93
CA HIS A 447 -3.84 9.76 10.16
C HIS A 447 -4.76 9.54 8.95
N ILE A 448 -4.78 8.34 8.40
CA ILE A 448 -5.74 7.98 7.35
C ILE A 448 -7.14 7.95 7.98
N ASP A 449 -7.91 9.01 7.76
CA ASP A 449 -9.32 9.06 8.11
C ASP A 449 -10.14 8.62 6.91
N LEU A 450 -11.03 7.67 7.10
CA LEU A 450 -11.85 7.16 6.01
C LEU A 450 -12.94 8.19 5.65
N PRO A 451 -12.98 8.73 4.42
CA PRO A 451 -14.06 9.60 4.03
C PRO A 451 -15.40 8.85 4.05
N PRO A 452 -16.54 9.50 4.34
CA PRO A 452 -17.84 8.85 4.32
C PRO A 452 -18.14 8.28 2.94
N VAL A 453 -18.80 7.11 2.89
CA VAL A 453 -19.19 6.47 1.62
C VAL A 453 -20.31 7.24 0.93
N THR A 454 -21.26 7.76 1.73
CA THR A 454 -22.47 8.47 1.25
C THR A 454 -22.60 9.85 1.88
#